data_0ccaacaf085127a58e30dab7506ba6a8
#
_entry.id   0ccaacaf085127a58e30dab7506ba6a8
#
_cell.length_a   1.000
_cell.length_b   1.000
_cell.length_c   1.000
_cell.angle_alpha   90.00
_cell.angle_beta   90.00
_cell.angle_gamma   90.00
#
_symmetry.space_group_name_H-M   'P 1'
#
loop_
_entity.id
_entity.type
_entity.pdbx_description
1 polymer ?
#
loop_
_entity_poly.entity_id
_entity_poly.type
_entity_poly.pdbx_seq_one_letter_code
_entity_poly.pdbx_strand_id
1 'polypeptide(L)' 'YMDYVEKIKSNPIAREVKLADLRHNSDLSRLDAPTEKDKMRVEKYRKAIVLLEE' A
#
# COMPACT_ATOMS: atom_id res chain seq x y z
N TYR A 1 -5.81 -10.41 0.85
CA TYR A 1 -5.50 -8.96 0.87
C TYR A 1 -5.77 -8.31 -0.48
N MET A 2 -5.33 -8.94 -1.56
CA MET A 2 -5.55 -8.37 -2.89
C MET A 2 -7.02 -8.31 -3.28
N ASP A 3 -7.82 -9.26 -2.83
CA ASP A 3 -9.28 -9.19 -3.04
C ASP A 3 -9.87 -7.96 -2.37
N TYR A 4 -9.38 -7.63 -1.20
CA TYR A 4 -9.80 -6.44 -0.46
C TYR A 4 -9.41 -5.16 -1.23
N VAL A 5 -8.20 -5.15 -1.77
CA VAL A 5 -7.71 -4.01 -2.56
C VAL A 5 -8.55 -3.82 -3.82
N GLU A 6 -8.93 -4.91 -4.48
CA GLU A 6 -9.77 -4.84 -5.67
C GLU A 6 -11.15 -4.26 -5.37
N LYS A 7 -11.71 -4.60 -4.22
CA LYS A 7 -12.98 -4.02 -3.79
C LYS A 7 -12.87 -2.52 -3.57
N ILE A 8 -11.76 -2.09 -2.96
CA ILE A 8 -11.49 -0.66 -2.73
C ILE A 8 -11.35 0.06 -4.07
N LYS A 9 -10.73 -0.58 -5.05
CA LYS A 9 -10.49 0.01 -6.36
C LYS A 9 -11.80 0.49 -7.03
N SER A 10 -12.90 -0.21 -6.80
CA SER A 10 -14.18 0.16 -7.40
C SER A 10 -14.85 1.36 -6.73
N ASN A 11 -14.32 1.82 -5.60
CA ASN A 11 -14.86 2.98 -4.88
C ASN A 11 -13.85 4.12 -4.94
N PRO A 12 -14.11 5.21 -5.71
CA PRO A 12 -13.12 6.29 -5.90
C PRO A 12 -12.67 6.94 -4.59
N ILE A 13 -13.58 7.13 -3.66
CA ILE A 13 -13.26 7.78 -2.37
C ILE A 13 -12.38 6.85 -1.53
N ALA A 14 -12.76 5.60 -1.39
CA ALA A 14 -12.00 4.62 -0.62
C ALA A 14 -10.62 4.40 -1.26
N ARG A 15 -10.55 4.41 -2.60
CA ARG A 15 -9.30 4.27 -3.33
C ARG A 15 -8.32 5.38 -2.98
N GLU A 16 -8.79 6.63 -2.99
CA GLU A 16 -7.94 7.79 -2.67
C GLU A 16 -7.40 7.72 -1.25
N VAL A 17 -8.26 7.39 -0.30
CA VAL A 17 -7.86 7.29 1.11
C VAL A 17 -6.86 6.17 1.29
N LYS A 18 -7.10 5.03 0.65
CA LYS A 18 -6.20 3.88 0.77
C LYS A 18 -4.85 4.13 0.10
N LEU A 19 -4.85 4.83 -1.03
CA LEU A 19 -3.60 5.18 -1.71
C LEU A 19 -2.72 6.06 -0.82
N ALA A 20 -3.30 7.07 -0.17
CA ALA A 20 -2.56 7.93 0.74
C ALA A 20 -1.98 7.12 1.90
N ASP A 21 -2.80 6.22 2.47
CA ASP A 21 -2.37 5.37 3.57
C ASP A 21 -1.23 4.44 3.16
N LEU A 22 -1.33 3.81 1.99
CA LEU A 22 -0.31 2.90 1.50
C LEU A 22 1.00 3.62 1.20
N ARG A 23 0.94 4.80 0.60
CA ARG A 23 2.14 5.58 0.32
C ARG A 23 2.84 5.97 1.61
N HIS A 24 2.09 6.37 2.61
CA HIS A 24 2.64 6.73 3.90
C HIS A 24 3.31 5.52 4.57
N ASN A 25 2.65 4.36 4.55
CA ASN A 25 3.13 3.16 5.20
C ASN A 25 4.24 2.43 4.42
N SER A 26 4.44 2.77 3.15
CA SER A 26 5.49 2.14 2.35
C SER A 26 6.81 2.91 2.35
N ASP A 27 6.91 3.96 3.15
CA ASP A 27 8.12 4.78 3.23
C ASP A 27 9.11 4.18 4.23
N LEU A 28 10.12 3.49 3.71
CA LEU A 28 11.16 2.87 4.54
C LEU A 28 12.11 3.88 5.17
N SER A 29 12.16 5.10 4.64
CA SER A 29 13.07 6.13 5.18
C SER A 29 12.68 6.56 6.60
N ARG A 30 11.48 6.23 7.04
CA ARG A 30 11.00 6.54 8.38
C ARG A 30 11.46 5.52 9.42
N LEU A 31 12.07 4.42 8.96
CA LEU A 31 12.53 3.34 9.83
C LEU A 31 14.04 3.42 10.00
N ASP A 32 14.51 3.34 11.26
CA ASP A 32 15.94 3.39 11.55
C ASP A 32 16.65 2.13 11.04
N ALA A 33 16.02 0.97 11.22
CA ALA A 33 16.60 -0.31 10.82
C ALA A 33 15.48 -1.23 10.29
N PRO A 34 15.11 -1.12 9.01
CA PRO A 34 14.06 -1.96 8.44
C PRO A 34 14.44 -3.44 8.49
N THR A 35 13.51 -4.26 8.96
CA THR A 35 13.68 -5.71 9.00
C THR A 35 13.22 -6.32 7.67
N GLU A 36 13.48 -7.63 7.50
CA GLU A 36 12.97 -8.35 6.34
C GLU A 36 11.44 -8.29 6.27
N LYS A 37 10.78 -8.35 7.42
CA LYS A 37 9.32 -8.24 7.46
C LYS A 37 8.85 -6.88 6.99
N ASP A 38 9.57 -5.82 7.37
CA ASP A 38 9.24 -4.47 6.93
C ASP A 38 9.38 -4.34 5.42
N LYS A 39 10.45 -4.89 4.85
CA LYS A 39 10.68 -4.85 3.41
C LYS A 39 9.60 -5.61 2.64
N MET A 40 9.20 -6.77 3.14
CA MET A 40 8.14 -7.57 2.53
C MET A 40 6.81 -6.83 2.57
N ARG A 41 6.52 -6.16 3.68
CA ARG A 41 5.30 -5.38 3.84
C ARG A 41 5.26 -4.22 2.84
N VAL A 42 6.37 -3.51 2.70
CA VAL A 42 6.47 -2.38 1.77
C VAL A 42 6.29 -2.86 0.34
N GLU A 43 6.89 -3.99 -0.03
CA GLU A 43 6.72 -4.55 -1.36
C GLU A 43 5.26 -4.88 -1.65
N LYS A 44 4.57 -5.46 -0.68
CA LYS A 44 3.15 -5.77 -0.78
C LYS A 44 2.33 -4.49 -0.98
N TYR A 45 2.65 -3.44 -0.22
CA TYR A 45 1.96 -2.16 -0.34
C TYR A 45 2.20 -1.50 -1.69
N ARG A 46 3.42 -1.62 -2.23
CA ARG A 46 3.72 -1.08 -3.57
C ARG A 46 2.90 -1.76 -4.64
N LYS A 47 2.74 -3.07 -4.55
CA LYS A 47 1.88 -3.82 -5.48
C LYS A 47 0.43 -3.36 -5.38
N ALA A 48 -0.05 -3.13 -4.17
CA ALA A 48 -1.40 -2.64 -3.96
C ALA A 48 -1.58 -1.23 -4.53
N ILE A 49 -0.57 -0.37 -4.39
CA ILE A 49 -0.61 0.99 -4.97
C ILE A 49 -0.75 0.91 -6.48
N VAL A 50 0.06 0.08 -7.14
CA VAL A 50 -0.01 -0.08 -8.59
C VAL A 50 -1.41 -0.53 -9.02
N LEU A 51 -1.98 -1.50 -8.31
CA LEU A 51 -3.32 -2.00 -8.61
C LEU A 51 -4.37 -0.90 -8.48
N LEU A 52 -4.27 -0.08 -7.43
CA LEU A 52 -5.24 0.99 -7.20
C LEU A 52 -5.08 2.15 -8.17
N GLU A 53 -3.89 2.36 -8.71
CA GLU A 53 -3.64 3.44 -9.69
C GLU A 53 -4.07 3.05 -11.11
N GLU A 54 -4.25 1.76 -11.37
CA GLU A 54 -4.76 1.31 -12.65
C GLU A 54 -6.24 1.69 -12.79
#